data_23c037369fcf125c71958d402ee0bc1b
#
_entry.id   23c037369fcf125c71958d402ee0bc1b
#
_cell.length_a   1.000
_cell.length_b   1.000
_cell.length_c   1.000
_cell.angle_alpha   90.00
_cell.angle_beta   90.00
_cell.angle_gamma   90.00
#
_symmetry.space_group_name_H-M   'P 1'
#
loop_
_entity.id
_entity.type
_entity.pdbx_description
1 polymer ?
#
loop_
_entity_poly.entity_id
_entity_poly.type
_entity_poly.pdbx_seq_one_letter_code
_entity_poly.pdbx_strand_id
1 'polypeptide(L)' 'MHFFQKPLPKDRRQEELLEEIERVKMQMENAHYNFQNAMDPDLIDSYIYESNAAWKKYRFLLKQAKMH' A
#
# COMPACT_ATOMS: atom_id res chain seq x y z
N MET A 1 29.26 1.82 11.50
CA MET A 1 28.97 1.66 11.04
C MET A 1 28.69 1.50 10.36
N HIS A 2 28.54 1.46 9.88
CA HIS A 2 28.29 1.17 9.15
C HIS A 2 28.21 0.89 8.38
N PHE A 3 28.55 0.88 8.47
CA PHE A 3 28.27 0.50 7.82
C PHE A 3 27.64 0.28 7.16
N PHE A 4 28.39 0.25 6.93
CA PHE A 4 27.18 0.07 6.30
C PHE A 4 27.22 0.46 4.85
N GLN A 5 26.79 -0.44 4.04
CA GLN A 5 26.91 -0.28 2.62
C GLN A 5 25.71 0.38 2.01
N LYS A 6 25.94 1.17 0.98
CA LYS A 6 24.86 1.67 0.19
C LYS A 6 24.20 0.51 -0.52
N PRO A 7 22.88 0.48 -0.56
CA PRO A 7 22.19 -0.53 -1.36
C PRO A 7 22.50 -0.31 -2.83
N LEU A 8 22.56 -1.37 -3.58
CA LEU A 8 22.66 -1.29 -5.01
C LEU A 8 21.38 -0.68 -5.56
N PRO A 9 21.42 -0.02 -6.73
CA PRO A 9 20.21 0.56 -7.30
C PRO A 9 19.05 -0.43 -7.38
N LYS A 10 19.37 -1.67 -7.69
CA LYS A 10 18.38 -2.72 -7.76
C LYS A 10 17.76 -2.98 -6.39
N ASP A 11 18.60 -3.02 -5.36
CA ASP A 11 18.13 -3.27 -4.00
C ASP A 11 17.31 -2.10 -3.49
N ARG A 12 17.73 -0.89 -3.83
CA ARG A 12 16.99 0.30 -3.41
C ARG A 12 15.61 0.31 -4.03
N ARG A 13 15.52 -0.05 -5.30
CA ARG A 13 14.22 -0.10 -5.97
C ARG A 13 13.30 -1.10 -5.27
N GLN A 14 13.88 -2.22 -4.90
CA GLN A 14 13.13 -3.24 -4.19
C GLN A 14 12.63 -2.71 -2.84
N GLU A 15 13.49 -2.02 -2.12
CA GLU A 15 13.11 -1.44 -0.83
C GLU A 15 12.01 -0.41 -0.99
N GLU A 16 12.13 0.45 -2.00
CA GLU A 16 11.12 1.47 -2.24
C GLU A 16 9.78 0.82 -2.59
N LEU A 17 9.83 -0.25 -3.34
CA LEU A 17 8.63 -0.98 -3.70
C LEU A 17 7.97 -1.58 -2.47
N LEU A 18 8.77 -2.19 -1.60
CA LEU A 18 8.24 -2.77 -0.38
C LEU A 18 7.64 -1.72 0.54
N GLU A 19 8.27 -0.54 0.62
CA GLU A 19 7.73 0.56 1.41
C GLU A 19 6.39 1.02 0.87
N GLU A 20 6.29 1.09 -0.45
CA GLU A 20 5.04 1.51 -1.06
C GLU A 20 3.94 0.48 -0.81
N ILE A 21 4.29 -0.80 -0.88
CA ILE A 21 3.34 -1.87 -0.58
C ILE A 21 2.82 -1.73 0.84
N GLU A 22 3.70 -1.48 1.80
CA GLU A 22 3.28 -1.29 3.19
C GLU A 22 2.36 -0.09 3.33
N ARG A 23 2.69 1.00 2.63
CA ARG A 23 1.88 2.21 2.71
C ARG A 23 0.48 1.96 2.18
N VAL A 24 0.37 1.26 1.05
CA VAL A 24 -0.93 0.97 0.47
C VAL A 24 -1.70 0.00 1.36
N LYS A 25 -1.01 -0.95 1.97
CA LYS A 25 -1.64 -1.87 2.91
C LYS A 25 -2.27 -1.11 4.06
N MET A 26 -1.56 -0.13 4.59
CA MET A 26 -2.09 0.69 5.67
C MET A 26 -3.29 1.51 5.22
N GLN A 27 -3.26 2.00 3.98
CA GLN A 27 -4.40 2.72 3.44
C GLN A 27 -5.64 1.83 3.37
N MET A 28 -5.45 0.58 2.97
CA MET A 28 -6.54 -0.38 2.91
C MET A 28 -7.12 -0.64 4.29
N GLU A 29 -6.25 -0.81 5.28
CA GLU A 29 -6.68 -1.07 6.64
C GLU A 29 -7.43 0.13 7.22
N ASN A 30 -6.93 1.34 6.95
CA ASN A 30 -7.59 2.55 7.41
C ASN A 30 -8.95 2.72 6.76
N ALA A 31 -9.04 2.46 5.46
CA ALA A 31 -10.31 2.57 4.75
C ALA A 31 -11.32 1.58 5.31
N HIS A 32 -10.85 0.38 5.59
CA HIS A 32 -11.70 -0.66 6.14
C HIS A 32 -12.22 -0.27 7.53
N TYR A 33 -11.33 0.24 8.36
CA TYR A 33 -11.70 0.70 9.69
C TYR A 33 -12.73 1.82 9.62
N ASN A 34 -12.48 2.79 8.74
CA ASN A 34 -13.40 3.92 8.59
C ASN A 34 -14.76 3.46 8.06
N PHE A 35 -14.75 2.49 7.16
CA PHE A 35 -15.98 1.93 6.64
C PHE A 35 -16.81 1.32 7.75
N GLN A 36 -16.17 0.57 8.65
CA GLN A 36 -16.89 -0.08 9.74
C GLN A 36 -17.49 0.91 10.71
N ASN A 37 -16.92 2.10 10.81
CA ASN A 37 -17.36 3.11 11.75
C ASN A 37 -18.20 4.21 11.12
N ALA A 38 -18.39 4.18 9.82
CA ALA A 38 -19.17 5.20 9.13
C ALA A 38 -20.64 4.88 9.24
N MET A 39 -21.44 5.96 9.39
CA MET A 39 -22.89 5.82 9.44
C MET A 39 -23.57 6.51 8.27
N ASP A 40 -22.86 7.43 7.65
CA ASP A 40 -23.39 8.18 6.52
C ASP A 40 -23.17 7.38 5.24
N PRO A 41 -24.25 7.16 4.43
CA PRO A 41 -24.12 6.36 3.21
C PRO A 41 -23.10 6.90 2.22
N ASP A 42 -22.97 8.22 2.13
CA ASP A 42 -21.99 8.80 1.21
C ASP A 42 -20.58 8.50 1.66
N LEU A 43 -20.34 8.53 2.96
CA LEU A 43 -19.03 8.17 3.48
C LEU A 43 -18.74 6.70 3.29
N ILE A 44 -19.74 5.86 3.47
CA ILE A 44 -19.59 4.42 3.25
C ILE A 44 -19.16 4.15 1.81
N ASP A 45 -19.85 4.78 0.86
CA ASP A 45 -19.51 4.62 -0.54
C ASP A 45 -18.09 5.10 -0.83
N SER A 46 -17.72 6.22 -0.23
CA SER A 46 -16.38 6.78 -0.41
C SER A 46 -15.32 5.83 0.07
N TYR A 47 -15.51 5.23 1.24
CA TYR A 47 -14.53 4.30 1.80
C TYR A 47 -14.45 3.02 1.00
N ILE A 48 -15.57 2.56 0.47
CA ILE A 48 -15.56 1.38 -0.40
C ILE A 48 -14.73 1.66 -1.64
N TYR A 49 -14.93 2.84 -2.22
CA TYR A 49 -14.18 3.25 -3.40
C TYR A 49 -12.68 3.30 -3.09
N GLU A 50 -12.32 3.92 -1.97
CA GLU A 50 -10.92 4.03 -1.57
C GLU A 50 -10.30 2.66 -1.34
N SER A 51 -11.05 1.78 -0.70
CA SER A 51 -10.56 0.44 -0.42
C SER A 51 -10.30 -0.33 -1.72
N ASN A 52 -11.24 -0.23 -2.66
CA ASN A 52 -11.08 -0.91 -3.95
C ASN A 52 -9.89 -0.35 -4.73
N ALA A 53 -9.72 0.97 -4.71
CA ALA A 53 -8.61 1.60 -5.41
C ALA A 53 -7.27 1.17 -4.81
N ALA A 54 -7.19 1.15 -3.49
CA ALA A 54 -5.98 0.74 -2.80
C ALA A 54 -5.69 -0.74 -3.05
N TRP A 55 -6.73 -1.56 -3.08
CA TRP A 55 -6.58 -3.00 -3.34
C TRP A 55 -5.98 -3.24 -4.73
N LYS A 56 -6.44 -2.52 -5.72
CA LYS A 56 -5.93 -2.67 -7.07
C LYS A 56 -4.48 -2.24 -7.16
N LYS A 57 -4.15 -1.15 -6.47
CA LYS A 57 -2.77 -0.68 -6.43
C LYS A 57 -1.87 -1.69 -5.72
N TYR A 58 -2.38 -2.26 -4.64
CA TYR A 58 -1.66 -3.27 -3.88
C TYR A 58 -1.32 -4.47 -4.77
N ARG A 59 -2.30 -4.95 -5.53
CA ARG A 59 -2.09 -6.08 -6.44
C ARG A 59 -1.05 -5.74 -7.50
N PHE A 60 -1.12 -4.54 -8.04
CA PHE A 60 -0.15 -4.09 -9.04
C PHE A 60 1.26 -4.11 -8.44
N LEU A 61 1.40 -3.56 -7.25
CA LEU A 61 2.71 -3.49 -6.61
C LEU A 61 3.26 -4.88 -6.28
N LEU A 62 2.40 -5.80 -5.88
CA LEU A 62 2.83 -7.16 -5.62
C LEU A 62 3.35 -7.82 -6.88
N LYS A 63 2.68 -7.57 -8.00
CA LYS A 63 3.17 -8.10 -9.27
C LYS A 63 4.54 -7.54 -9.60
N GLN A 64 4.73 -6.25 -9.35
CA GLN A 64 6.03 -5.63 -9.59
C GLN A 64 7.10 -6.27 -8.72
N ALA A 65 6.78 -6.52 -7.47
CA ALA A 65 7.73 -7.13 -6.56
C ALA A 65 8.13 -8.54 -7.01
N LYS A 66 7.16 -9.29 -7.53
CA LYS A 66 7.43 -10.66 -7.97
C LYS A 66 8.28 -10.69 -9.24
N MET A 67 8.25 -9.62 -10.01
CA MET A 67 9.00 -9.57 -11.26
C MET A 67 10.46 -9.24 -11.03
N HIS A 68 10.83 -8.89 -9.84
CA HIS A 68 12.20 -8.63 -9.46
C HIS A 68 12.72 -9.74 -8.56
#